data_cb33494d07c05219f7dc3cdaca07885a
#
_entry.id   cb33494d07c05219f7dc3cdaca07885a
#
_cell.length_a   1.000
_cell.length_b   1.000
_cell.length_c   1.000
_cell.angle_alpha   90.00
_cell.angle_beta   90.00
_cell.angle_gamma   90.00
#
_symmetry.space_group_name_H-M   'P 1'
#
loop_
_entity.id
_entity.type
_entity.pdbx_description
1 polymer ?
#
loop_
_entity_poly.entity_id
_entity_poly.type
_entity_poly.pdbx_seq_one_letter_code
_entity_poly.pdbx_strand_id
1 'polypeptide(L)'
;MKYVVLIYSNPATWRALPAEEADRVITVHNDLIDELTASGEFLSIYRLADPTNARTVALRDGVPAVTDGPFGESKEVLASLWEIDVESMERAVEIAGALTPHATVEVRALMDAAGMEM
;
A
#
# COMPACT_ATOMS: atom_id res chain seq x y z
N MET A 1 -4.18 -10.59 -14.70
CA MET A 1 -3.33 -11.02 -13.56
C MET A 1 -3.54 -10.07 -12.40
N LYS A 2 -3.67 -10.60 -11.22
CA LYS A 2 -3.97 -9.81 -10.02
C LYS A 2 -2.72 -9.55 -9.20
N TYR A 3 -2.55 -8.29 -8.83
CA TYR A 3 -1.43 -7.84 -8.01
C TYR A 3 -1.95 -7.02 -6.84
N VAL A 4 -1.17 -7.02 -5.75
CA VAL A 4 -1.33 -6.05 -4.69
C VAL A 4 -0.21 -5.02 -4.80
N VAL A 5 -0.59 -3.76 -4.69
CA VAL A 5 0.34 -2.64 -4.68
C VAL A 5 0.41 -2.13 -3.25
N LEU A 6 1.56 -2.32 -2.62
CA LEU A 6 1.78 -1.99 -1.20
C LEU A 6 2.49 -0.64 -1.12
N ILE A 7 1.84 0.32 -0.48
CA ILE A 7 2.36 1.69 -0.39
C ILE A 7 2.88 1.95 1.02
N TYR A 8 4.19 2.18 1.11
CA TYR A 8 4.88 2.48 2.36
C TYR A 8 5.21 3.97 2.40
N SER A 9 4.97 4.59 3.53
CA SER A 9 5.31 6.01 3.71
C SER A 9 5.77 6.29 5.13
N ASN A 10 6.44 7.43 5.30
CA ASN A 10 6.83 7.91 6.61
C ASN A 10 5.78 8.92 7.08
N PRO A 11 5.01 8.60 8.15
CA PRO A 11 3.96 9.51 8.62
C PRO A 11 4.46 10.90 8.97
N ALA A 12 5.68 11.02 9.52
CA ALA A 12 6.25 12.32 9.88
C ALA A 12 6.54 13.15 8.62
N THR A 13 7.09 12.51 7.58
CA THR A 13 7.35 13.19 6.30
C THR A 13 6.05 13.66 5.65
N TRP A 14 5.03 12.81 5.66
CA TRP A 14 3.72 13.15 5.12
C TRP A 14 3.12 14.36 5.84
N ARG A 15 3.13 14.36 7.17
CA ARG A 15 2.59 15.49 7.97
C ARG A 15 3.37 16.78 7.76
N ALA A 16 4.65 16.68 7.38
CA ALA A 16 5.51 17.86 7.15
C ALA A 16 5.38 18.42 5.73
N LEU A 17 4.66 17.76 4.83
CA LEU A 17 4.48 18.26 3.46
C LEU A 17 3.70 19.58 3.47
N PRO A 18 4.12 20.56 2.63
CA PRO A 18 3.27 21.72 2.38
C PRO A 18 1.89 21.29 1.88
N ALA A 19 0.85 22.03 2.25
CA ALA A 19 -0.53 21.70 1.87
C ALA A 19 -0.69 21.54 0.36
N GLU A 20 -0.05 22.36 -0.43
CA GLU A 20 -0.11 22.28 -1.90
C GLU A 20 0.48 20.98 -2.43
N GLU A 21 1.57 20.52 -1.83
CA GLU A 21 2.20 19.27 -2.23
C GLU A 21 1.35 18.06 -1.84
N ALA A 22 0.78 18.07 -0.63
CA ALA A 22 -0.14 17.03 -0.18
C ALA A 22 -1.37 16.96 -1.10
N ASP A 23 -1.92 18.10 -1.49
CA ASP A 23 -3.07 18.17 -2.40
C ASP A 23 -2.72 17.61 -3.78
N ARG A 24 -1.51 17.88 -4.28
CA ARG A 24 -1.06 17.30 -5.56
C ARG A 24 -0.98 15.78 -5.50
N VAL A 25 -0.43 15.24 -4.43
CA VAL A 25 -0.33 13.78 -4.25
C VAL A 25 -1.73 13.16 -4.21
N ILE A 26 -2.64 13.74 -3.46
CA ILE A 26 -4.03 13.27 -3.36
C ILE A 26 -4.72 13.33 -4.74
N THR A 27 -4.53 14.41 -5.48
CA THR A 27 -5.11 14.56 -6.82
C THR A 27 -4.59 13.50 -7.78
N VAL A 28 -3.28 13.25 -7.78
CA VAL A 28 -2.67 12.21 -8.62
C VAL A 28 -3.25 10.83 -8.29
N HIS A 29 -3.39 10.52 -7.00
CA HIS A 29 -3.98 9.25 -6.57
C HIS A 29 -5.44 9.12 -7.04
N ASN A 30 -6.24 10.16 -6.85
CA ASN A 30 -7.64 10.14 -7.25
C ASN A 30 -7.81 10.03 -8.77
N ASP A 31 -7.02 10.76 -9.54
CA ASP A 31 -7.05 10.70 -11.00
C ASP A 31 -6.65 9.31 -11.49
N LEU A 32 -5.65 8.71 -10.86
CA LEU A 32 -5.21 7.37 -11.21
C LEU A 32 -6.30 6.33 -10.90
N ILE A 33 -6.97 6.44 -9.76
CA ILE A 33 -8.09 5.57 -9.41
C ILE A 33 -9.20 5.68 -10.45
N ASP A 34 -9.54 6.90 -10.87
CA ASP A 34 -10.57 7.13 -11.89
C ASP A 34 -10.17 6.50 -13.23
N GLU A 35 -8.93 6.69 -13.66
CA GLU A 35 -8.39 6.11 -14.88
C GLU A 35 -8.45 4.58 -14.85
N LEU A 36 -7.96 3.98 -13.76
CA LEU A 36 -7.91 2.53 -13.62
C LEU A 36 -9.30 1.91 -13.43
N THR A 37 -10.22 2.65 -12.83
CA THR A 37 -11.63 2.23 -12.75
C THR A 37 -12.25 2.18 -14.14
N ALA A 38 -11.99 3.20 -14.95
CA ALA A 38 -12.49 3.26 -16.32
C ALA A 38 -11.93 2.13 -17.20
N SER A 39 -10.67 1.75 -17.00
CA SER A 39 -10.03 0.66 -17.74
C SER A 39 -10.39 -0.73 -17.22
N GLY A 40 -11.03 -0.82 -16.06
CA GLY A 40 -11.32 -2.10 -15.40
C GLY A 40 -10.14 -2.69 -14.62
N GLU A 41 -9.05 -1.96 -14.50
CA GLU A 41 -7.85 -2.44 -13.84
C GLU A 41 -7.88 -2.26 -12.31
N PHE A 42 -8.67 -1.32 -11.79
CA PHE A 42 -8.77 -1.06 -10.36
C PHE A 42 -9.82 -1.97 -9.71
N LEU A 43 -9.44 -2.69 -8.66
CA LEU A 43 -10.35 -3.57 -7.92
C LEU A 43 -10.74 -2.99 -6.56
N SER A 44 -9.76 -2.63 -5.74
CA SER A 44 -10.03 -2.12 -4.40
C SER A 44 -8.85 -1.36 -3.83
N ILE A 45 -9.11 -0.58 -2.78
CA ILE A 45 -8.11 0.12 -2.00
C ILE A 45 -8.44 -0.01 -0.53
N TYR A 46 -7.42 -0.21 0.30
CA TYR A 46 -7.52 -0.19 1.75
C TYR A 46 -6.53 0.83 2.29
N ARG A 47 -7.03 1.82 3.01
CA ARG A 47 -6.21 2.80 3.70
C ARG A 47 -6.12 2.41 5.17
N LEU A 48 -4.90 2.40 5.71
CA LEU A 48 -4.67 2.00 7.09
C LEU A 48 -4.60 3.22 7.99
N ALA A 49 -5.12 3.06 9.21
CA ALA A 49 -5.03 4.09 10.24
C ALA A 49 -3.58 4.30 10.68
N ASP A 50 -3.33 5.36 11.42
CA ASP A 50 -2.00 5.69 11.92
C ASP A 50 -1.38 4.47 12.65
N PRO A 51 -0.11 4.16 12.41
CA PRO A 51 0.52 2.98 13.03
C PRO A 51 0.59 3.03 14.56
N THR A 52 0.44 4.18 15.19
CA THR A 52 0.36 4.25 16.66
C THR A 52 -0.83 3.50 17.22
N ASN A 53 -1.86 3.25 16.39
CA ASN A 53 -3.05 2.49 16.79
C ASN A 53 -2.91 1.00 16.51
N ALA A 54 -1.77 0.56 15.97
CA ALA A 54 -1.56 -0.84 15.65
C ALA A 54 -1.24 -1.66 16.90
N ARG A 55 -1.50 -2.96 16.79
CA ARG A 55 -1.05 -3.96 17.76
C ARG A 55 -0.34 -5.05 17.00
N THR A 56 0.78 -5.51 17.52
CA THR A 56 1.51 -6.64 16.97
C THR A 56 1.39 -7.82 17.91
N VAL A 57 1.08 -8.98 17.38
CA VAL A 57 0.94 -10.21 18.17
C VAL A 57 1.97 -11.21 17.64
N ALA A 58 2.81 -11.74 18.53
CA ALA A 58 3.80 -12.75 18.19
C ALA A 58 3.93 -13.74 19.34
N LEU A 59 4.36 -14.96 19.03
CA LEU A 59 4.61 -15.96 20.06
C LEU A 59 5.88 -15.63 20.85
N ARG A 60 5.77 -15.67 22.18
CA ARG A 60 6.92 -15.62 23.09
C ARG A 60 6.76 -16.79 24.04
N ASP A 61 7.75 -17.67 24.05
CA ASP A 61 7.74 -18.87 24.87
C ASP A 61 6.44 -19.70 24.70
N GLY A 62 5.97 -19.80 23.46
CA GLY A 62 4.77 -20.57 23.11
C GLY A 62 3.44 -19.89 23.39
N VAL A 63 3.45 -18.64 23.84
CA VAL A 63 2.23 -17.89 24.20
C VAL A 63 2.14 -16.62 23.32
N PRO A 64 0.96 -16.32 22.75
CA PRO A 64 0.80 -15.06 22.02
C PRO A 64 1.04 -13.86 22.93
N ALA A 65 1.96 -13.00 22.52
CA ALA A 65 2.27 -11.76 23.23
C ALA A 65 1.86 -10.57 22.34
N VAL A 66 1.23 -9.57 22.94
CA VAL A 66 0.76 -8.37 22.25
C VAL A 66 1.67 -7.21 22.60
N THR A 67 2.14 -6.50 21.56
CA THR A 67 2.88 -5.25 21.74
C THR A 67 2.18 -4.12 21.01
N ASP A 68 2.30 -2.91 21.52
CA ASP A 68 1.75 -1.72 20.88
C ASP A 68 2.62 -1.34 19.68
N GLY A 69 1.96 -0.88 18.63
CA GLY A 69 2.64 -0.39 17.43
C GLY A 69 2.78 -1.45 16.33
N PRO A 70 3.28 -1.02 15.17
CA PRO A 70 3.45 -1.91 14.02
C PRO A 70 4.64 -2.86 14.18
N PHE A 71 4.62 -3.96 13.43
CA PHE A 71 5.75 -4.87 13.37
C PHE A 71 6.93 -4.18 12.68
N GLY A 72 8.10 -4.28 13.30
CA GLY A 72 9.33 -3.67 12.82
C GLY A 72 9.53 -2.22 13.31
N GLU A 73 10.73 -1.71 13.10
CA GLU A 73 11.15 -0.38 13.59
C GLU A 73 11.45 0.59 12.45
N SER A 74 11.00 0.28 11.23
CA SER A 74 11.21 1.14 10.08
C SER A 74 10.45 2.46 10.22
N LYS A 75 11.05 3.54 9.72
CA LYS A 75 10.38 4.84 9.62
C LYS A 75 9.30 4.84 8.55
N GLU A 76 9.43 3.97 7.54
CA GLU A 76 8.40 3.76 6.54
C GLU A 76 7.49 2.62 7.00
N VAL A 77 6.19 2.87 6.99
CA VAL A 77 5.17 1.91 7.40
C VAL A 77 4.18 1.70 6.27
N LEU A 78 3.54 0.54 6.25
CA LEU A 78 2.48 0.28 5.28
C LEU A 78 1.33 1.24 5.55
N ALA A 79 1.03 2.10 4.58
CA ALA A 79 0.00 3.13 4.70
C ALA A 79 -1.29 2.74 3.99
N SER A 80 -1.17 2.07 2.85
CA SER A 80 -2.33 1.62 2.07
C SER A 80 -1.92 0.49 1.15
N LEU A 81 -2.92 -0.21 0.63
CA LEU A 81 -2.70 -1.22 -0.40
C LEU A 81 -3.84 -1.18 -1.41
N TRP A 82 -3.49 -1.45 -2.67
CA TRP A 82 -4.44 -1.51 -3.77
C TRP A 82 -4.44 -2.92 -4.36
N GLU A 83 -5.61 -3.39 -4.75
CA GLU A 83 -5.72 -4.57 -5.60
C GLU A 83 -6.00 -4.12 -7.02
N ILE A 84 -5.23 -4.65 -7.97
CA ILE A 84 -5.37 -4.35 -9.39
C ILE A 84 -5.39 -5.64 -10.21
N ASP A 85 -6.07 -5.58 -11.35
CA ASP A 85 -6.09 -6.67 -12.33
C ASP A 85 -5.56 -6.10 -13.65
N VAL A 86 -4.34 -6.50 -14.01
CA VAL A 86 -3.62 -5.94 -15.14
C VAL A 86 -3.03 -7.04 -16.03
N GLU A 87 -2.60 -6.68 -17.22
CA GLU A 87 -2.10 -7.63 -18.21
C GLU A 87 -0.71 -8.19 -17.88
N SER A 88 0.09 -7.47 -17.08
CA SER A 88 1.49 -7.85 -16.84
C SER A 88 2.06 -7.20 -15.59
N MET A 89 3.17 -7.73 -15.10
CA MET A 89 3.95 -7.10 -14.02
C MET A 89 4.45 -5.72 -14.46
N GLU A 90 4.82 -5.56 -15.73
CA GLU A 90 5.29 -4.29 -16.27
C GLU A 90 4.22 -3.22 -16.14
N ARG A 91 2.97 -3.57 -16.43
CA ARG A 91 1.84 -2.64 -16.24
C ARG A 91 1.65 -2.30 -14.77
N ALA A 92 1.74 -3.28 -13.88
CA ALA A 92 1.63 -3.05 -12.44
C ALA A 92 2.73 -2.12 -11.93
N VAL A 93 3.95 -2.28 -12.40
CA VAL A 93 5.09 -1.41 -12.07
C VAL A 93 4.88 0.01 -12.59
N GLU A 94 4.33 0.16 -13.76
CA GLU A 94 3.98 1.47 -14.33
C GLU A 94 2.98 2.21 -13.43
N ILE A 95 1.95 1.50 -12.97
CA ILE A 95 0.96 2.06 -12.03
C ILE A 95 1.65 2.44 -10.72
N ALA A 96 2.48 1.54 -10.17
CA ALA A 96 3.22 1.81 -8.94
C ALA A 96 4.10 3.04 -9.04
N GLY A 97 4.74 3.25 -10.21
CA GLY A 97 5.59 4.41 -10.45
C GLY A 97 4.87 5.74 -10.26
N ALA A 98 3.59 5.80 -10.62
CA ALA A 98 2.79 7.01 -10.43
C ALA A 98 2.50 7.32 -8.96
N LEU A 99 2.69 6.35 -8.07
CA LEU A 99 2.42 6.46 -6.64
C LEU A 99 3.69 6.75 -5.81
N THR A 100 4.84 6.83 -6.46
CA THR A 100 6.13 6.96 -5.74
C THR A 100 6.45 8.32 -5.16
N PRO A 101 5.91 9.47 -5.58
CA PRO A 101 6.22 10.71 -4.89
C PRO A 101 5.87 10.58 -3.40
N HIS A 102 6.91 10.73 -2.54
CA HIS A 102 6.80 10.64 -1.08
C HIS A 102 6.42 9.26 -0.53
N ALA A 103 6.62 8.20 -1.32
CA ALA A 103 6.31 6.82 -0.91
C ALA A 103 7.26 5.82 -1.58
N THR A 104 7.40 4.66 -0.94
CA THR A 104 8.02 3.49 -1.55
C THR A 104 6.90 2.49 -1.84
N VAL A 105 6.93 1.90 -3.02
CA VAL A 105 5.83 1.06 -3.49
C VAL A 105 6.35 -0.32 -3.89
N GLU A 106 5.74 -1.36 -3.32
CA GLU A 106 6.07 -2.75 -3.63
C GLU A 106 4.91 -3.38 -4.39
N VAL A 107 5.22 -4.13 -5.44
CA VAL A 107 4.22 -4.85 -6.24
C VAL A 107 4.43 -6.35 -6.04
N ARG A 108 3.37 -7.05 -5.66
CA ARG A 108 3.40 -8.51 -5.48
C ARG A 108 2.21 -9.16 -6.15
N ALA A 109 2.45 -10.25 -6.85
CA ALA A 109 1.38 -11.05 -7.42
C ALA A 109 0.55 -11.70 -6.31
N LEU A 110 -0.76 -11.77 -6.52
CA LEU A 110 -1.66 -12.49 -5.64
C LEU A 110 -1.69 -13.96 -6.04
N MET A 111 -1.85 -14.83 -5.05
CA MET A 111 -2.02 -16.27 -5.27
C MET A 111 -3.41 -16.70 -4.86
N ASP A 112 -3.94 -17.73 -5.54
CA ASP A 112 -5.17 -18.38 -5.13
C ASP A 112 -4.88 -19.43 -4.02
N ALA A 113 -5.92 -20.11 -3.56
CA ALA A 113 -5.81 -21.10 -2.49
C ALA A 113 -4.95 -22.31 -2.87
N ALA A 114 -4.74 -22.56 -4.17
CA ALA A 114 -3.88 -23.64 -4.66
C ALA A 114 -2.42 -23.22 -4.83
N GLY A 115 -2.09 -21.96 -4.51
CA GLY A 115 -0.74 -21.43 -4.63
C GLY A 115 -0.37 -20.95 -6.03
N MET A 116 -1.36 -20.78 -6.90
CA MET A 116 -1.14 -20.27 -8.26
C MET A 116 -1.38 -18.76 -8.31
N GLU A 117 -0.57 -18.05 -9.07
CA GLU A 117 -0.76 -16.61 -9.29
C GLU A 117 -2.09 -16.34 -9.98
N MET A 118 -2.82 -15.39 -9.44
CA MET A 118 -4.14 -14.99 -9.95
C MET A 118 -3.99 -13.99 -11.14
#